data_b4a0b068064c1d8738f161e9e8224667
#
_entry.id   b4a0b068064c1d8738f161e9e8224667
#
_cell.length_a   1.000
_cell.length_b   1.000
_cell.length_c   1.000
_cell.angle_alpha   90.00
_cell.angle_beta   90.00
_cell.angle_gamma   90.00
#
_symmetry.space_group_name_H-M   'P 1'
#
loop_
_entity.id
_entity.type
_entity.pdbx_description
1 polymer ?
#
loop_
_entity_poly.entity_id
_entity_poly.type
_entity_poly.pdbx_seq_one_letter_code
_entity_poly.pdbx_strand_id
1 'polypeptide(L)'
;MDYQKLKEEFGGYASWGVWDSEDIGVLPNDRSMKKSKYMFVGLNASQAEDGRIWGNFHCRHRGGKDANLRDALTGTEYEGAYLTDILKYADQPLASKVRKHFKEYPDELQAHFDKFYREIDLLGDVETIFVFGSDALYYVLQCEDKLREMGVQHIIPLIHYSAPKMYKRGAYRDYFQKIIKNELRISDLKR
;
A
#
# COMPACT_ATOMS: atom_id res chain seq x y z
N MET A 1 -17.16 4.66 4.79
CA MET A 1 -16.27 3.56 5.30
C MET A 1 -17.03 2.63 6.23
N ASP A 2 -17.11 1.33 5.93
CA ASP A 2 -17.59 0.27 6.82
C ASP A 2 -16.40 -0.37 7.57
N TYR A 3 -15.96 0.28 8.63
CA TYR A 3 -14.74 -0.09 9.35
C TYR A 3 -14.78 -1.52 9.94
N GLN A 4 -15.94 -1.97 10.43
CA GLN A 4 -16.03 -3.28 11.06
C GLN A 4 -15.82 -4.40 10.03
N LYS A 5 -16.51 -4.33 8.89
CA LYS A 5 -16.31 -5.29 7.80
C LYS A 5 -14.91 -5.21 7.20
N LEU A 6 -14.38 -3.99 7.02
CA LEU A 6 -13.01 -3.81 6.54
C LEU A 6 -12.00 -4.51 7.46
N LYS A 7 -12.18 -4.38 8.79
CA LYS A 7 -11.33 -5.05 9.77
C LYS A 7 -11.46 -6.57 9.73
N GLU A 8 -12.68 -7.10 9.61
CA GLU A 8 -12.94 -8.54 9.57
C GLU A 8 -12.38 -9.17 8.28
N GLU A 9 -12.60 -8.53 7.14
CA GLU A 9 -12.20 -9.08 5.83
C GLU A 9 -10.72 -8.83 5.51
N PHE A 10 -10.15 -7.68 5.92
CA PHE A 10 -8.82 -7.23 5.46
C PHE A 10 -7.83 -6.87 6.57
N GLY A 11 -8.22 -6.86 7.82
CA GLY A 11 -7.34 -6.49 8.93
C GLY A 11 -6.07 -7.33 9.05
N GLY A 12 -6.07 -8.57 8.54
CA GLY A 12 -4.90 -9.44 8.49
C GLY A 12 -3.91 -9.13 7.34
N TYR A 13 -4.31 -8.29 6.37
CA TYR A 13 -3.54 -8.01 5.14
C TYR A 13 -3.19 -6.55 4.95
N ALA A 14 -3.87 -5.69 5.67
CA ALA A 14 -3.80 -4.25 5.50
C ALA A 14 -3.33 -3.56 6.76
N SER A 15 -3.21 -2.24 6.70
CA SER A 15 -2.89 -1.39 7.83
C SER A 15 -3.34 0.04 7.58
N TRP A 16 -2.92 0.93 8.49
CA TRP A 16 -3.07 2.37 8.40
C TRP A 16 -1.72 3.04 8.59
N GLY A 17 -1.46 4.11 7.86
CA GLY A 17 -0.21 4.87 7.91
C GLY A 17 -0.08 5.74 9.17
N VAL A 18 -0.27 5.14 10.33
CA VAL A 18 -0.16 5.77 11.64
C VAL A 18 0.79 4.96 12.51
N TRP A 19 1.72 5.66 13.15
CA TRP A 19 2.68 5.09 14.08
C TRP A 19 2.62 5.89 15.37
N ASP A 20 1.75 5.47 16.30
CA ASP A 20 1.39 6.20 17.54
C ASP A 20 2.52 6.26 18.57
N SER A 21 3.63 5.57 18.33
CA SER A 21 4.80 5.57 19.20
C SER A 21 6.10 5.41 18.43
N GLU A 22 7.23 5.60 19.11
CA GLU A 22 8.55 5.25 18.58
C GLU A 22 8.70 3.73 18.33
N ASP A 23 7.87 2.91 18.94
CA ASP A 23 7.75 1.49 18.66
C ASP A 23 6.94 1.27 17.38
N ILE A 24 7.63 0.93 16.30
CA ILE A 24 7.09 0.67 14.97
C ILE A 24 6.07 -0.48 14.95
N GLY A 25 5.89 -1.20 16.04
CA GLY A 25 4.95 -2.31 16.15
C GLY A 25 3.60 -1.93 16.77
N VAL A 26 3.39 -0.69 17.17
CA VAL A 26 2.12 -0.25 17.73
C VAL A 26 1.13 0.05 16.63
N LEU A 27 -0.03 -0.60 16.71
CA LEU A 27 -1.11 -0.46 15.73
C LEU A 27 -2.01 0.72 16.07
N PRO A 28 -2.57 1.41 15.07
CA PRO A 28 -3.45 2.54 15.31
C PRO A 28 -4.75 2.11 15.98
N ASN A 29 -5.05 2.68 17.13
CA ASN A 29 -6.28 2.42 17.88
C ASN A 29 -7.39 3.44 17.60
N ASP A 30 -7.02 4.67 17.22
CA ASP A 30 -7.97 5.76 17.03
C ASP A 30 -8.51 5.79 15.58
N ARG A 31 -9.83 5.80 15.45
CA ARG A 31 -10.49 5.93 14.15
C ARG A 31 -10.33 7.32 13.54
N SER A 32 -10.17 8.36 14.34
CA SER A 32 -10.03 9.73 13.86
C SER A 32 -8.78 9.95 13.01
N MET A 33 -7.77 9.11 13.21
CA MET A 33 -6.53 9.14 12.44
C MET A 33 -6.59 8.38 11.10
N LYS A 34 -7.69 7.69 10.79
CA LYS A 34 -7.84 6.87 9.58
C LYS A 34 -8.43 7.68 8.45
N LYS A 35 -7.69 7.80 7.36
CA LYS A 35 -8.08 8.56 6.15
C LYS A 35 -8.26 7.61 4.97
N SER A 36 -9.49 7.35 4.58
CA SER A 36 -9.85 6.45 3.49
C SER A 36 -9.67 7.05 2.08
N LYS A 37 -9.55 8.37 1.97
CA LYS A 37 -9.31 9.04 0.67
C LYS A 37 -8.01 8.65 -0.01
N TYR A 38 -6.99 8.30 0.77
CA TYR A 38 -5.66 7.97 0.31
C TYR A 38 -5.36 6.50 0.58
N MET A 39 -4.96 5.79 -0.45
CA MET A 39 -4.57 4.38 -0.36
C MET A 39 -3.15 4.20 -0.89
N PHE A 40 -2.31 3.49 -0.16
CA PHE A 40 -0.99 3.07 -0.61
C PHE A 40 -1.00 1.57 -0.87
N VAL A 41 -0.54 1.17 -2.04
CA VAL A 41 -0.67 -0.20 -2.54
C VAL A 41 0.69 -0.80 -2.86
N GLY A 42 1.04 -1.88 -2.16
CA GLY A 42 2.15 -2.76 -2.48
C GLY A 42 1.75 -3.90 -3.40
N LEU A 43 2.70 -4.80 -3.66
CA LEU A 43 2.48 -5.92 -4.56
C LEU A 43 1.74 -7.06 -3.88
N ASN A 44 2.27 -7.54 -2.77
CA ASN A 44 1.88 -8.81 -2.19
C ASN A 44 1.96 -8.76 -0.66
N ALA A 45 0.83 -8.99 -0.02
CA ALA A 45 0.76 -9.12 1.41
C ALA A 45 1.58 -10.35 1.85
N SER A 46 2.73 -10.10 2.47
CA SER A 46 3.31 -11.10 3.34
C SER A 46 2.36 -11.25 4.55
N GLN A 47 2.08 -12.46 5.00
CA GLN A 47 1.36 -12.64 6.26
C GLN A 47 2.03 -11.74 7.31
N ALA A 48 1.24 -10.94 8.03
CA ALA A 48 1.76 -10.30 9.22
C ALA A 48 2.39 -11.42 10.07
N GLU A 49 3.69 -11.34 10.30
CA GLU A 49 4.50 -12.42 10.88
C GLU A 49 3.94 -12.99 12.20
N ASP A 50 2.97 -12.31 12.78
CA ASP A 50 2.36 -12.62 14.08
C ASP A 50 0.82 -12.61 14.08
N GLY A 51 0.17 -12.59 12.92
CA GLY A 51 -1.29 -12.59 12.79
C GLY A 51 -2.00 -11.35 13.35
N ARG A 52 -1.27 -10.26 13.59
CA ARG A 52 -1.86 -9.02 14.12
C ARG A 52 -2.82 -8.39 13.13
N ILE A 53 -3.95 -7.95 13.64
CA ILE A 53 -4.85 -7.07 12.89
C ILE A 53 -4.15 -5.73 12.64
N TRP A 54 -4.16 -5.28 11.39
CA TRP A 54 -3.48 -4.06 10.92
C TRP A 54 -1.95 -4.12 11.06
N GLY A 55 -1.34 -5.34 11.03
CA GLY A 55 0.09 -5.54 11.21
C GLY A 55 0.93 -5.38 9.95
N ASN A 56 0.32 -5.39 8.76
CA ASN A 56 1.05 -5.21 7.51
C ASN A 56 1.67 -3.79 7.46
N PHE A 57 2.85 -3.62 6.87
CA PHE A 57 3.63 -2.38 6.87
C PHE A 57 4.08 -1.88 8.26
N HIS A 58 3.98 -2.71 9.32
CA HIS A 58 4.44 -2.40 10.68
C HIS A 58 5.43 -3.47 11.16
N CYS A 59 6.58 -3.54 10.52
CA CYS A 59 7.63 -4.51 10.83
C CYS A 59 8.28 -4.20 12.19
N ARG A 60 8.39 -5.23 13.05
CA ARG A 60 9.06 -5.14 14.37
C ARG A 60 10.57 -5.29 14.29
N HIS A 61 11.11 -5.75 13.15
CA HIS A 61 12.53 -6.00 13.03
C HIS A 61 13.31 -4.70 12.72
N ARG A 62 14.47 -4.54 13.34
CA ARG A 62 15.37 -3.40 13.09
C ARG A 62 15.80 -3.26 11.61
N GLY A 63 15.68 -4.33 10.80
CA GLY A 63 15.97 -4.34 9.37
C GLY A 63 14.79 -3.92 8.48
N GLY A 64 13.59 -3.77 9.01
CA GLY A 64 12.40 -3.33 8.29
C GLY A 64 12.59 -1.92 7.73
N LYS A 65 12.12 -1.70 6.50
CA LYS A 65 12.21 -0.39 5.83
C LYS A 65 10.95 0.45 6.01
N ASP A 66 9.99 0.00 6.80
CA ASP A 66 8.75 0.72 7.12
C ASP A 66 9.01 2.08 7.79
N ALA A 67 10.16 2.21 8.47
CA ALA A 67 10.63 3.48 8.97
C ALA A 67 10.75 4.57 7.89
N ASN A 68 11.10 4.21 6.65
CA ASN A 68 11.16 5.15 5.54
C ASN A 68 9.75 5.64 5.17
N LEU A 69 8.77 4.73 5.18
CA LEU A 69 7.36 5.07 4.92
C LEU A 69 6.80 5.93 6.04
N ARG A 70 7.03 5.56 7.30
CA ARG A 70 6.68 6.37 8.47
C ARG A 70 7.22 7.80 8.35
N ASP A 71 8.52 7.95 8.12
CA ASP A 71 9.16 9.25 8.00
C ASP A 71 8.58 10.10 6.85
N ALA A 72 8.09 9.45 5.79
CA ALA A 72 7.48 10.14 4.66
C ALA A 72 6.05 10.61 4.94
N LEU A 73 5.26 9.85 5.71
CA LEU A 73 3.85 10.13 5.93
C LEU A 73 3.58 10.95 7.20
N THR A 74 4.37 10.75 8.27
CA THR A 74 4.15 11.44 9.55
C THR A 74 4.18 12.95 9.39
N GLY A 75 3.18 13.64 9.96
CA GLY A 75 3.01 15.09 9.89
C GLY A 75 2.52 15.60 8.53
N THR A 76 2.14 14.73 7.60
CA THR A 76 1.56 15.12 6.31
C THR A 76 0.05 14.87 6.28
N GLU A 77 -0.63 15.35 5.24
CA GLU A 77 -2.04 15.02 5.01
C GLU A 77 -2.29 13.54 4.74
N TYR A 78 -1.25 12.78 4.39
CA TYR A 78 -1.30 11.34 4.11
C TYR A 78 -1.09 10.47 5.35
N GLU A 79 -0.76 11.05 6.49
CA GLU A 79 -0.73 10.33 7.76
C GLU A 79 -2.13 9.79 8.07
N GLY A 80 -2.22 8.51 8.38
CA GLY A 80 -3.49 7.81 8.54
C GLY A 80 -4.09 7.24 7.24
N ALA A 81 -3.41 7.36 6.10
CA ALA A 81 -3.83 6.71 4.85
C ALA A 81 -3.91 5.18 4.99
N TYR A 82 -4.76 4.56 4.19
CA TYR A 82 -4.90 3.12 4.16
C TYR A 82 -3.72 2.46 3.42
N LEU A 83 -3.14 1.42 3.99
CA LEU A 83 -2.01 0.68 3.44
C LEU A 83 -2.43 -0.75 3.14
N THR A 84 -2.22 -1.21 1.92
CA THR A 84 -2.58 -2.58 1.51
C THR A 84 -1.67 -3.09 0.39
N ASP A 85 -1.89 -4.34 -0.02
CA ASP A 85 -1.26 -4.93 -1.20
C ASP A 85 -2.34 -5.36 -2.20
N ILE A 86 -2.04 -5.27 -3.51
CA ILE A 86 -3.00 -5.67 -4.55
C ILE A 86 -3.27 -7.17 -4.54
N LEU A 87 -2.25 -7.97 -4.21
CA LEU A 87 -2.35 -9.42 -4.09
C LEU A 87 -2.44 -9.79 -2.60
N LYS A 88 -3.53 -10.44 -2.19
CA LYS A 88 -3.80 -10.72 -0.76
C LYS A 88 -3.20 -12.03 -0.24
N TYR A 89 -2.60 -12.83 -1.02
CA TYR A 89 -1.82 -14.01 -0.70
C TYR A 89 -1.13 -14.48 -1.95
N ALA A 90 0.12 -14.25 -2.10
CA ALA A 90 0.89 -15.14 -2.90
C ALA A 90 1.93 -15.76 -1.96
N ASP A 91 1.91 -17.04 -1.77
CA ASP A 91 2.98 -17.81 -1.11
C ASP A 91 4.33 -17.65 -1.81
N GLN A 92 4.43 -16.64 -2.68
CA GLN A 92 5.55 -16.38 -3.55
C GLN A 92 6.22 -15.05 -3.15
N PRO A 93 7.30 -15.06 -2.38
CA PRO A 93 7.95 -13.83 -1.90
C PRO A 93 8.64 -13.03 -3.01
N LEU A 94 8.85 -13.62 -4.19
CA LEU A 94 9.54 -12.96 -5.30
C LEU A 94 8.58 -12.51 -6.40
N ALA A 95 8.58 -11.23 -6.73
CA ALA A 95 7.73 -10.64 -7.76
C ALA A 95 7.79 -11.36 -9.12
N SER A 96 8.98 -11.86 -9.53
CA SER A 96 9.13 -12.63 -10.75
C SER A 96 8.38 -13.96 -10.75
N LYS A 97 8.27 -14.61 -9.60
CA LYS A 97 7.49 -15.84 -9.44
C LYS A 97 5.99 -15.56 -9.44
N VAL A 98 5.58 -14.45 -8.83
CA VAL A 98 4.19 -13.97 -8.82
C VAL A 98 3.67 -13.78 -10.25
N ARG A 99 4.43 -13.10 -11.11
CA ARG A 99 4.02 -12.90 -12.52
C ARG A 99 3.89 -14.20 -13.28
N LYS A 100 4.82 -15.16 -13.08
CA LYS A 100 4.75 -16.47 -13.72
C LYS A 100 3.51 -17.23 -13.25
N HIS A 101 3.25 -17.27 -11.95
CA HIS A 101 2.10 -17.95 -11.36
C HIS A 101 0.78 -17.45 -11.96
N PHE A 102 0.52 -16.15 -11.94
CA PHE A 102 -0.75 -15.61 -12.44
C PHE A 102 -0.89 -15.61 -13.97
N LYS A 103 0.19 -15.82 -14.71
CA LYS A 103 0.10 -16.13 -16.14
C LYS A 103 -0.44 -17.54 -16.38
N GLU A 104 -0.12 -18.48 -15.48
CA GLU A 104 -0.59 -19.87 -15.53
C GLU A 104 -2.00 -20.02 -14.90
N TYR A 105 -2.34 -19.16 -13.91
CA TYR A 105 -3.60 -19.22 -13.16
C TYR A 105 -4.31 -17.85 -13.15
N PRO A 106 -4.86 -17.40 -14.29
CA PRO A 106 -5.49 -16.08 -14.41
C PRO A 106 -6.75 -15.92 -13.54
N ASP A 107 -7.50 -16.99 -13.30
CA ASP A 107 -8.71 -16.95 -12.46
C ASP A 107 -8.36 -16.65 -10.99
N GLU A 108 -7.21 -17.09 -10.51
CA GLU A 108 -6.73 -16.75 -9.18
C GLU A 108 -6.40 -15.26 -9.09
N LEU A 109 -5.82 -14.67 -10.16
CA LEU A 109 -5.57 -13.25 -10.23
C LEU A 109 -6.86 -12.43 -10.14
N GLN A 110 -7.90 -12.86 -10.84
CA GLN A 110 -9.21 -12.19 -10.78
C GLN A 110 -9.78 -12.19 -9.34
N ALA A 111 -9.64 -13.29 -8.62
CA ALA A 111 -10.07 -13.36 -7.22
C ALA A 111 -9.31 -12.36 -6.31
N HIS A 112 -8.05 -12.06 -6.60
CA HIS A 112 -7.31 -10.98 -5.90
C HIS A 112 -7.85 -9.60 -6.27
N PHE A 113 -8.16 -9.34 -7.53
CA PHE A 113 -8.76 -8.09 -7.97
C PHE A 113 -10.13 -7.87 -7.36
N ASP A 114 -10.97 -8.89 -7.27
CA ASP A 114 -12.29 -8.80 -6.64
C ASP A 114 -12.18 -8.43 -5.15
N LYS A 115 -11.20 -9.00 -4.43
CA LYS A 115 -10.90 -8.59 -3.05
C LYS A 115 -10.41 -7.15 -2.97
N PHE A 116 -9.58 -6.71 -3.92
CA PHE A 116 -9.10 -5.32 -3.96
C PHE A 116 -10.23 -4.33 -4.23
N TYR A 117 -11.15 -4.64 -5.13
CA TYR A 117 -12.36 -3.83 -5.35
C TYR A 117 -13.27 -3.80 -4.11
N ARG A 118 -13.44 -4.96 -3.46
CA ARG A 118 -14.21 -5.05 -2.21
C ARG A 118 -13.63 -4.17 -1.11
N GLU A 119 -12.33 -4.11 -0.99
CA GLU A 119 -11.61 -3.27 -0.02
C GLU A 119 -11.89 -1.77 -0.28
N ILE A 120 -11.84 -1.33 -1.54
CA ILE A 120 -12.15 0.04 -1.95
C ILE A 120 -13.62 0.37 -1.69
N ASP A 121 -14.54 -0.54 -1.98
CA ASP A 121 -15.97 -0.38 -1.71
C ASP A 121 -16.23 -0.17 -0.21
N LEU A 122 -15.59 -0.94 0.67
CA LEU A 122 -15.71 -0.80 2.11
C LEU A 122 -15.11 0.51 2.65
N LEU A 123 -14.04 1.01 2.03
CA LEU A 123 -13.48 2.33 2.34
C LEU A 123 -14.42 3.47 1.92
N GLY A 124 -15.03 3.37 0.76
CA GLY A 124 -16.14 4.17 0.28
C GLY A 124 -15.79 5.53 -0.34
N ASP A 125 -14.58 6.05 -0.13
CA ASP A 125 -14.17 7.39 -0.57
C ASP A 125 -12.72 7.48 -1.06
N VAL A 126 -12.16 6.41 -1.61
CA VAL A 126 -10.79 6.39 -2.15
C VAL A 126 -10.71 7.27 -3.39
N GLU A 127 -9.95 8.36 -3.32
CA GLU A 127 -9.73 9.29 -4.43
C GLU A 127 -8.35 9.08 -5.09
N THR A 128 -7.34 8.75 -4.29
CA THR A 128 -5.95 8.63 -4.77
C THR A 128 -5.31 7.34 -4.31
N ILE A 129 -4.75 6.59 -5.26
CA ILE A 129 -3.96 5.38 -5.01
C ILE A 129 -2.50 5.66 -5.33
N PHE A 130 -1.64 5.53 -4.35
CA PHE A 130 -0.18 5.54 -4.49
C PHE A 130 0.33 4.11 -4.61
N VAL A 131 1.14 3.79 -5.62
CA VAL A 131 1.52 2.41 -5.92
C VAL A 131 3.02 2.21 -5.78
N PHE A 132 3.44 1.30 -4.90
CA PHE A 132 4.84 1.02 -4.61
C PHE A 132 5.48 0.06 -5.62
N GLY A 133 6.31 0.59 -6.51
CA GLY A 133 7.11 -0.17 -7.45
C GLY A 133 6.38 -0.61 -8.72
N SER A 134 7.16 -1.04 -9.69
CA SER A 134 6.67 -1.37 -11.04
C SER A 134 5.79 -2.62 -11.10
N ASP A 135 6.03 -3.58 -10.22
CA ASP A 135 5.26 -4.83 -10.23
C ASP A 135 3.86 -4.64 -9.67
N ALA A 136 3.71 -3.88 -8.58
CA ALA A 136 2.40 -3.50 -8.08
C ALA A 136 1.65 -2.63 -9.10
N LEU A 137 2.34 -1.67 -9.71
CA LEU A 137 1.76 -0.81 -10.74
C LEU A 137 1.23 -1.61 -11.94
N TYR A 138 1.96 -2.64 -12.37
CA TYR A 138 1.52 -3.52 -13.47
C TYR A 138 0.14 -4.15 -13.19
N TYR A 139 -0.12 -4.59 -11.96
CA TYR A 139 -1.42 -5.16 -11.60
C TYR A 139 -2.50 -4.11 -11.34
N VAL A 140 -2.15 -2.99 -10.69
CA VAL A 140 -3.10 -1.90 -10.45
C VAL A 140 -3.62 -1.30 -11.77
N LEU A 141 -2.76 -1.16 -12.79
CA LEU A 141 -3.18 -0.67 -14.11
C LEU A 141 -4.12 -1.62 -14.86
N GLN A 142 -4.10 -2.92 -14.56
CA GLN A 142 -5.10 -3.85 -15.10
C GLN A 142 -6.50 -3.63 -14.49
N CYS A 143 -6.56 -2.99 -13.34
CA CYS A 143 -7.79 -2.62 -12.64
C CYS A 143 -8.26 -1.20 -12.98
N GLU A 144 -7.53 -0.41 -13.79
CA GLU A 144 -7.72 1.04 -13.90
C GLU A 144 -9.16 1.43 -14.25
N ASP A 145 -9.75 0.82 -15.28
CA ASP A 145 -11.11 1.15 -15.71
C ASP A 145 -12.11 0.97 -14.57
N LYS A 146 -12.04 -0.18 -13.87
CA LYS A 146 -12.90 -0.45 -12.73
C LYS A 146 -12.65 0.51 -11.56
N LEU A 147 -11.41 0.87 -11.29
CA LEU A 147 -11.06 1.85 -10.26
C LEU A 147 -11.64 3.23 -10.58
N ARG A 148 -11.62 3.65 -11.85
CA ARG A 148 -12.24 4.90 -12.31
C ARG A 148 -13.76 4.89 -12.08
N GLU A 149 -14.43 3.79 -12.41
CA GLU A 149 -15.87 3.59 -12.13
C GLU A 149 -16.19 3.70 -10.63
N MET A 150 -15.27 3.25 -9.76
CA MET A 150 -15.40 3.32 -8.30
C MET A 150 -15.03 4.69 -7.71
N GLY A 151 -14.66 5.67 -8.53
CA GLY A 151 -14.38 7.05 -8.10
C GLY A 151 -12.91 7.39 -7.87
N VAL A 152 -11.98 6.47 -8.14
CA VAL A 152 -10.54 6.75 -8.04
C VAL A 152 -10.13 7.74 -9.13
N GLN A 153 -9.63 8.90 -8.72
CA GLN A 153 -9.24 9.98 -9.63
C GLN A 153 -7.76 9.92 -10.03
N HIS A 154 -6.91 9.47 -9.11
CA HIS A 154 -5.46 9.48 -9.31
C HIS A 154 -4.84 8.13 -8.98
N ILE A 155 -3.98 7.63 -9.89
CA ILE A 155 -3.09 6.48 -9.66
C ILE A 155 -1.66 7.00 -9.82
N ILE A 156 -0.92 7.08 -8.72
CA ILE A 156 0.39 7.71 -8.66
C ILE A 156 1.47 6.66 -8.40
N PRO A 157 2.35 6.38 -9.37
CA PRO A 157 3.44 5.44 -9.17
C PRO A 157 4.49 6.00 -8.21
N LEU A 158 4.94 5.18 -7.29
CA LEU A 158 6.03 5.48 -6.37
C LEU A 158 7.16 4.45 -6.50
N ILE A 159 8.39 4.89 -6.27
CA ILE A 159 9.48 3.97 -5.96
C ILE A 159 9.14 3.26 -4.66
N HIS A 160 9.41 1.95 -4.60
CA HIS A 160 9.20 1.21 -3.36
C HIS A 160 10.07 1.78 -2.22
N TYR A 161 9.50 2.00 -1.05
CA TYR A 161 10.19 2.60 0.10
C TYR A 161 11.39 1.78 0.59
N SER A 162 11.44 0.48 0.29
CA SER A 162 12.57 -0.41 0.58
C SER A 162 13.59 -0.53 -0.56
N ALA A 163 13.47 0.26 -1.64
CA ALA A 163 14.46 0.23 -2.72
C ALA A 163 15.84 0.69 -2.22
N PRO A 164 16.96 0.06 -2.67
CA PRO A 164 18.31 0.39 -2.18
C PRO A 164 18.66 1.87 -2.24
N LYS A 165 18.23 2.58 -3.28
CA LYS A 165 18.44 4.03 -3.42
C LYS A 165 17.72 4.89 -2.36
N MET A 166 16.80 4.30 -1.60
CA MET A 166 16.05 4.94 -0.52
C MET A 166 16.61 4.63 0.88
N TYR A 167 17.75 3.96 0.99
CA TYR A 167 18.32 3.57 2.29
C TYR A 167 18.97 4.73 3.07
N LYS A 168 19.33 5.82 2.40
CA LYS A 168 19.78 7.02 3.09
C LYS A 168 18.63 7.61 3.90
N ARG A 169 18.89 7.92 5.17
CA ARG A 169 17.87 8.53 6.06
C ARG A 169 17.25 9.79 5.43
N GLY A 170 15.94 9.84 5.41
CA GLY A 170 15.17 10.95 4.83
C GLY A 170 15.04 10.92 3.30
N ALA A 171 15.78 10.06 2.58
CA ALA A 171 15.74 10.05 1.11
C ALA A 171 14.34 9.74 0.56
N TYR A 172 13.62 8.84 1.20
CA TYR A 172 12.25 8.51 0.78
C TYR A 172 11.27 9.63 1.07
N ARG A 173 11.39 10.30 2.22
CA ARG A 173 10.59 11.49 2.54
C ARG A 173 10.81 12.61 1.52
N ASP A 174 12.06 12.93 1.20
CA ASP A 174 12.39 13.97 0.23
C ASP A 174 11.87 13.63 -1.17
N TYR A 175 11.96 12.37 -1.57
CA TYR A 175 11.40 11.84 -2.81
C TYR A 175 9.86 11.99 -2.81
N PHE A 176 9.18 11.53 -1.77
CA PHE A 176 7.72 11.58 -1.67
C PHE A 176 7.22 13.03 -1.69
N GLN A 177 7.88 13.94 -0.99
CA GLN A 177 7.56 15.37 -1.01
C GLN A 177 7.63 15.98 -2.41
N LYS A 178 8.60 15.58 -3.24
CA LYS A 178 8.70 16.02 -4.63
C LYS A 178 7.55 15.50 -5.50
N ILE A 179 7.14 14.25 -5.28
CA ILE A 179 6.00 13.65 -6.00
C ILE A 179 4.71 14.42 -5.69
N ILE A 180 4.38 14.63 -4.43
CA ILE A 180 3.13 15.27 -4.03
C ILE A 180 3.06 16.74 -4.42
N LYS A 181 4.21 17.42 -4.58
CA LYS A 181 4.29 18.78 -5.11
C LYS A 181 4.29 18.85 -6.64
N ASN A 182 4.12 17.72 -7.33
CA ASN A 182 4.25 17.62 -8.80
C ASN A 182 5.62 18.07 -9.34
N GLU A 183 6.66 18.04 -8.50
CA GLU A 183 8.02 18.45 -8.89
C GLU A 183 8.76 17.36 -9.68
N LEU A 184 8.28 16.10 -9.64
CA LEU A 184 8.82 15.00 -10.43
C LEU A 184 7.82 14.59 -11.52
N ARG A 185 8.27 14.54 -12.75
CA ARG A 185 7.49 14.00 -13.86
C ARG A 185 7.49 12.48 -13.79
N ILE A 186 6.39 11.83 -14.20
CA ILE A 186 6.26 10.37 -14.24
C ILE A 186 7.40 9.71 -15.05
N SER A 187 7.93 10.41 -16.08
CA SER A 187 9.10 9.99 -16.86
C SER A 187 10.38 9.79 -16.04
N ASP A 188 10.53 10.50 -14.93
CA ASP A 188 11.73 10.43 -14.09
C ASP A 188 11.71 9.21 -13.13
N LEU A 189 10.57 8.53 -13.05
CA LEU A 189 10.37 7.34 -12.23
C LEU A 189 10.80 6.04 -12.91
N LYS A 190 11.03 6.07 -14.22
CA LYS A 190 11.38 4.90 -15.06
C LYS A 190 12.87 4.57 -15.12
N ARG A 191 13.73 5.25 -14.38
CA ARG A 191 15.18 5.02 -14.37
C ARG A 191 15.67 4.30 -13.12
#